data_097675d02c6c1c7abf0fe4cdd7cc618a
#
_entry.id   097675d02c6c1c7abf0fe4cdd7cc618a
#
_cell.length_a   1.000
_cell.length_b   1.000
_cell.length_c   1.000
_cell.angle_alpha   90.00
_cell.angle_beta   90.00
_cell.angle_gamma   90.00
#
_symmetry.space_group_name_H-M   'P 1'
#
loop_
_entity.id
_entity.type
_entity.pdbx_description
1 polymer ?
#
loop_
_entity_poly.entity_id
_entity_poly.type
_entity_poly.pdbx_seq_one_letter_code
_entity_poly.pdbx_strand_id
1 'polypeptide(L)'
;MVVGMRQRTYEASEAAKREICAALKTLMAQKPLNKITIVEIMQSCGMARQHFYYHFEDIYDAVRWMFDQEAVALLREHEGVMLWQDGLLQ
;
A
#
# COMPACT_ATOMS: atom_id res chain seq x y z
N MET A 1 6.64 10.14 -24.75
CA MET A 1 5.18 10.15 -24.82
C MET A 1 4.57 8.94 -24.18
N VAL A 2 4.88 7.76 -24.71
CA VAL A 2 4.39 6.51 -24.14
C VAL A 2 4.84 6.34 -22.67
N VAL A 3 6.07 6.74 -22.39
CA VAL A 3 6.64 6.68 -21.04
C VAL A 3 5.84 7.53 -20.06
N GLY A 4 5.46 8.75 -20.50
CA GLY A 4 4.65 9.64 -19.67
C GLY A 4 3.28 9.06 -19.35
N MET A 5 2.66 8.42 -20.33
CA MET A 5 1.36 7.77 -20.14
C MET A 5 1.49 6.58 -19.18
N ARG A 6 2.55 5.81 -19.28
CA ARG A 6 2.81 4.70 -18.38
C ARG A 6 2.99 5.19 -16.94
N GLN A 7 3.69 6.29 -16.77
CA GLN A 7 3.89 6.89 -15.45
C GLN A 7 2.55 7.28 -14.82
N ARG A 8 1.68 7.91 -15.60
CA ARG A 8 0.36 8.30 -15.10
C ARG A 8 -0.45 7.10 -14.66
N THR A 9 -0.45 6.03 -15.48
CA THR A 9 -1.16 4.80 -15.16
C THR A 9 -0.59 4.18 -13.89
N TYR A 10 0.74 4.15 -13.78
CA TYR A 10 1.41 3.59 -12.63
C TYR A 10 1.08 4.38 -11.36
N GLU A 11 1.14 5.70 -11.43
CA GLU A 11 0.84 6.55 -10.28
C GLU A 11 -0.61 6.40 -9.83
N ALA A 12 -1.55 6.33 -10.78
CA ALA A 12 -2.96 6.13 -10.46
C ALA A 12 -3.18 4.77 -9.79
N SER A 13 -2.50 3.73 -10.28
CA SER A 13 -2.58 2.39 -9.72
C SER A 13 -2.01 2.36 -8.30
N GLU A 14 -0.88 3.00 -8.08
CA GLU A 14 -0.26 3.08 -6.75
C GLU A 14 -1.14 3.86 -5.78
N ALA A 15 -1.76 4.95 -6.23
CA ALA A 15 -2.68 5.73 -5.42
C ALA A 15 -3.89 4.89 -5.01
N ALA A 16 -4.45 4.13 -5.96
CA ALA A 16 -5.58 3.25 -5.68
C ALA A 16 -5.21 2.16 -4.67
N LYS A 17 -4.04 1.57 -4.83
CA LYS A 17 -3.55 0.57 -3.88
C LYS A 17 -3.43 1.15 -2.47
N ARG A 18 -2.91 2.36 -2.35
CA ARG A 18 -2.80 3.04 -1.06
C ARG A 18 -4.15 3.30 -0.43
N GLU A 19 -5.14 3.71 -1.22
CA GLU A 19 -6.49 3.94 -0.72
C GLU A 19 -7.13 2.64 -0.22
N ILE A 20 -7.00 1.58 -0.99
CA ILE A 20 -7.51 0.25 -0.62
C ILE A 20 -6.86 -0.20 0.68
N CYS A 21 -5.56 -0.07 0.79
CA CYS A 21 -4.83 -0.49 1.98
C CYS A 21 -5.12 0.38 3.19
N ALA A 22 -5.37 1.67 2.99
CA ALA A 22 -5.79 2.54 4.08
C ALA A 22 -7.13 2.09 4.66
N ALA A 23 -8.08 1.74 3.80
CA ALA A 23 -9.38 1.21 4.23
C ALA A 23 -9.21 -0.13 4.95
N LEU A 24 -8.38 -1.01 4.41
CA LEU A 24 -8.08 -2.30 5.02
C LEU A 24 -7.46 -2.12 6.40
N LYS A 25 -6.50 -1.22 6.53
CA LYS A 25 -5.84 -0.94 7.80
C LYS A 25 -6.84 -0.45 8.86
N THR A 26 -7.76 0.41 8.46
CA THR A 26 -8.81 0.90 9.35
C THR A 26 -9.69 -0.26 9.83
N LEU A 27 -10.08 -1.16 8.92
CA LEU A 27 -10.88 -2.31 9.28
C LEU A 27 -10.12 -3.29 10.17
N MET A 28 -8.82 -3.45 9.94
CA MET A 28 -7.97 -4.31 10.77
C MET A 28 -7.88 -3.83 12.21
N ALA A 29 -8.03 -2.54 12.43
CA ALA A 29 -8.07 -1.98 13.79
C ALA A 29 -9.37 -2.28 14.51
N GLN A 30 -10.42 -2.64 13.76
CA GLN A 30 -11.75 -2.89 14.31
C GLN A 30 -12.05 -4.36 14.49
N LYS A 31 -11.52 -5.21 13.62
CA LYS A 31 -11.82 -6.65 13.65
C LYS A 31 -10.70 -7.47 13.03
N PRO A 32 -10.67 -8.79 13.32
CA PRO A 32 -9.62 -9.67 12.81
C PRO A 32 -9.66 -9.76 11.29
N LEU A 33 -8.51 -9.99 10.69
CA LEU A 33 -8.35 -10.05 9.24
C LEU A 33 -9.27 -11.08 8.60
N ASN A 34 -9.44 -12.23 9.23
CA ASN A 34 -10.30 -13.31 8.70
C ASN A 34 -11.78 -12.96 8.69
N LYS A 35 -12.18 -11.85 9.32
CA LYS A 35 -13.56 -11.37 9.33
C LYS A 35 -13.78 -10.21 8.35
N ILE A 36 -12.72 -9.73 7.73
CA ILE A 36 -12.78 -8.62 6.78
C ILE A 36 -13.06 -9.17 5.39
N THR A 37 -13.97 -8.52 4.66
CA THR A 37 -14.32 -8.92 3.30
C THR A 37 -13.85 -7.85 2.31
N ILE A 38 -13.62 -8.27 1.06
CA ILE A 38 -13.25 -7.35 -0.01
C ILE A 38 -14.35 -6.31 -0.23
N VAL A 39 -15.62 -6.73 -0.10
CA VAL A 39 -16.75 -5.83 -0.25
C VAL A 39 -16.67 -4.69 0.77
N GLU A 40 -16.39 -5.00 2.03
CA GLU A 40 -16.25 -3.99 3.08
C GLU A 40 -15.13 -3.00 2.78
N ILE A 41 -13.99 -3.52 2.35
CA ILE A 41 -12.83 -2.68 2.00
C ILE A 41 -13.21 -1.70 0.89
N MET A 42 -13.79 -2.22 -0.18
CA MET A 42 -14.08 -1.41 -1.35
C MET A 42 -15.23 -0.45 -1.12
N GLN A 43 -16.21 -0.82 -0.30
CA GLN A 43 -17.27 0.10 0.11
C GLN A 43 -16.70 1.28 0.89
N SER A 44 -15.71 1.02 1.74
CA SER A 44 -15.04 2.09 2.50
C SER A 44 -14.33 3.09 1.60
N CYS A 45 -13.81 2.63 0.47
CA CYS A 45 -13.12 3.49 -0.50
C CYS A 45 -14.07 4.12 -1.51
N GLY A 46 -15.34 3.70 -1.55
CA GLY A 46 -16.28 4.14 -2.58
C GLY A 46 -15.96 3.56 -3.94
N MET A 47 -15.33 2.41 -4.00
CA MET A 47 -14.96 1.74 -5.25
C MET A 47 -15.76 0.46 -5.45
N ALA A 48 -15.89 0.04 -6.70
CA ALA A 48 -16.52 -1.22 -7.03
C ALA A 48 -15.60 -2.39 -6.63
N ARG A 49 -16.23 -3.51 -6.23
CA ARG A 49 -15.52 -4.72 -5.82
C ARG A 49 -14.50 -5.18 -6.85
N GLN A 50 -14.84 -5.06 -8.12
CA GLN A 50 -13.97 -5.48 -9.23
C GLN A 50 -12.62 -4.78 -9.22
N HIS A 51 -12.57 -3.53 -8.75
CA HIS A 51 -11.34 -2.74 -8.73
C HIS A 51 -10.29 -3.36 -7.80
N PHE A 52 -10.71 -4.07 -6.77
CA PHE A 52 -9.78 -4.76 -5.88
C PHE A 52 -8.92 -5.75 -6.68
N TYR A 53 -9.55 -6.54 -7.54
CA TYR A 53 -8.88 -7.60 -8.29
C TYR A 53 -7.99 -7.09 -9.41
N TYR A 54 -8.09 -5.82 -9.77
CA TYR A 54 -7.12 -5.19 -10.67
C TYR A 54 -5.76 -5.00 -9.99
N HIS A 55 -5.77 -4.87 -8.66
CA HIS A 55 -4.57 -4.50 -7.93
C HIS A 55 -4.01 -5.63 -7.06
N PHE A 56 -4.88 -6.48 -6.55
CA PHE A 56 -4.50 -7.54 -5.62
C PHE A 56 -5.25 -8.82 -5.95
N GLU A 57 -4.62 -9.95 -5.68
CA GLU A 57 -5.25 -11.25 -5.88
C GLU A 57 -6.26 -11.57 -4.78
N ASP A 58 -5.90 -11.22 -3.52
CA ASP A 58 -6.75 -11.44 -2.36
C ASP A 58 -6.34 -10.46 -1.26
N ILE A 59 -7.02 -10.55 -0.11
CA ILE A 59 -6.75 -9.67 1.02
C ILE A 59 -5.33 -9.85 1.54
N TYR A 60 -4.81 -11.07 1.56
CA TYR A 60 -3.47 -11.35 2.02
C TYR A 60 -2.41 -10.71 1.13
N ASP A 61 -2.67 -10.67 -0.16
CA ASP A 61 -1.81 -9.99 -1.13
C ASP A 61 -1.76 -8.49 -0.83
N ALA A 62 -2.91 -7.90 -0.53
CA ALA A 62 -3.00 -6.49 -0.15
C ALA A 62 -2.24 -6.21 1.16
N VAL A 63 -2.38 -7.09 2.15
CA VAL A 63 -1.66 -6.97 3.42
C VAL A 63 -0.16 -7.04 3.19
N ARG A 64 0.29 -7.96 2.34
CA ARG A 64 1.71 -8.10 1.99
C ARG A 64 2.24 -6.83 1.36
N TRP A 65 1.50 -6.29 0.40
CA TRP A 65 1.90 -5.05 -0.25
C TRP A 65 2.01 -3.91 0.76
N MET A 66 1.03 -3.81 1.66
CA MET A 66 1.01 -2.78 2.68
C MET A 66 2.23 -2.87 3.60
N PHE A 67 2.57 -4.06 4.07
CA PHE A 67 3.75 -4.26 4.90
C PHE A 67 5.03 -3.98 4.15
N ASP A 68 5.10 -4.37 2.88
CA ASP A 68 6.27 -4.07 2.04
C ASP A 68 6.47 -2.57 1.91
N GLN A 69 5.40 -1.81 1.74
CA GLN A 69 5.48 -0.36 1.64
C GLN A 69 5.97 0.26 2.95
N GLU A 70 5.44 -0.21 4.06
CA GLU A 70 5.87 0.27 5.39
C GLU A 70 7.31 -0.09 5.67
N ALA A 71 7.73 -1.30 5.32
CA ALA A 71 9.11 -1.74 5.50
C ALA A 71 10.08 -0.91 4.66
N VAL A 72 9.71 -0.64 3.39
CA VAL A 72 10.54 0.20 2.51
C VAL A 72 10.68 1.60 3.09
N ALA A 73 9.58 2.18 3.59
CA ALA A 73 9.61 3.51 4.19
C ALA A 73 10.52 3.54 5.43
N LEU A 74 10.43 2.52 6.28
CA LEU A 74 11.27 2.41 7.47
C LEU A 74 12.74 2.24 7.11
N LEU A 75 13.01 1.41 6.10
CA LEU A 75 14.38 1.19 5.63
C LEU A 75 15.00 2.46 5.07
N ARG A 76 14.22 3.23 4.33
CA ARG A 76 14.69 4.51 3.79
C ARG A 76 15.04 5.48 4.90
N GLU A 77 14.19 5.58 5.91
CA GLU A 77 14.45 6.44 7.06
C GLU A 77 15.69 5.96 7.82
N HIS A 78 15.79 4.66 8.03
CA HIS A 78 16.91 4.05 8.74
C HIS A 78 18.23 4.24 7.98
N GLU A 79 18.20 4.01 6.67
CA GLU A 79 19.37 4.21 5.82
C GLU A 79 19.85 5.66 5.87
N GLY A 80 18.91 6.60 5.80
CA GLY A 80 19.25 8.01 5.89
C GLY A 80 19.94 8.34 7.19
N VAL A 81 19.41 7.85 8.31
CA VAL A 81 19.99 8.07 9.63
C VAL A 81 21.36 7.40 9.73
N MET A 82 21.48 6.16 9.25
CA MET A 82 22.74 5.43 9.32
C MET A 82 23.84 6.09 8.47
N LEU A 83 23.48 6.52 7.26
CA LEU A 83 24.44 7.22 6.40
C LEU A 83 24.90 8.51 7.06
N TRP A 84 24.01 9.21 7.71
CA TRP A 84 24.32 10.42 8.41
C TRP A 84 25.28 10.15 9.59
N GLN A 85 25.00 9.11 10.36
CA GLN A 85 25.85 8.70 11.48
C GLN A 85 27.23 8.26 11.00
N ASP A 86 27.28 7.50 9.92
CA ASP A 86 28.55 7.07 9.33
C ASP A 86 29.38 8.27 8.90
N GLY A 87 28.72 9.27 8.33
CA GLY A 87 29.39 10.51 7.95
C GLY A 87 29.97 11.23 9.15
N LEU A 88 29.30 11.19 10.28
CA LEU A 88 29.78 11.81 11.51
C LEU A 88 30.97 11.04 12.11
N LEU A 89 30.92 9.73 12.01
CA LEU A 89 31.97 8.88 12.55
C LEU A 89 33.25 8.90 11.73
N GLN A 90 33.13 9.17 10.47
CA GLN A 90 34.28 9.26 9.58
C GLN A 90 34.88 10.65 9.61
#